data_c5cc260d4ed6070763b0c12b51ef1eed
#
_entry.id   c5cc260d4ed6070763b0c12b51ef1eed
#
_cell.length_a   1.000
_cell.length_b   1.000
_cell.length_c   1.000
_cell.angle_alpha   90.00
_cell.angle_beta   90.00
_cell.angle_gamma   90.00
#
_symmetry.space_group_name_H-M   'P 1'
#
loop_
_entity.id
_entity.type
_entity.pdbx_description
1 polymer ?
#
loop_
_entity_poly.entity_id
_entity_poly.type
_entity_poly.pdbx_seq_one_letter_code
_entity_poly.pdbx_strand_id
1 'polypeptide(L)'
;MVAETLRIATYNIEMTRSGPGLLLRDLLKADDPQIVAAVKVVTVLGADVLVLTGFDYDLDQVALTTLMGKLAAEGLSYPYQFSIRPNTGLATGLDLDGDGKLGGPGDAQGWGRFTGEGGMAILSKLPIRDDEVRNFSEFLWRDLPGALLFDGMTPEAIAVQRLSTTGHWDVPVELPGGALLHLLAWYATPPVFDGPEDRNGRRNHDEAGFWMALLDGQLPMPAPPQPFVVIGDGNLDPADGDGLPKAIRGVINHPALQKPSPRGKFCPQNADESGDTADFSAKNGPGGLQVDYVLPSQDLTVTGAGVLWPKMDDPLATVLAVASWHRPVWVDIDLP
;
A
#
# COMPACT_ATOMS: atom_id res chain seq x y z
N MET A 1 -30.32 -11.19 -14.30
CA MET A 1 -28.92 -11.62 -14.11
C MET A 1 -28.53 -11.10 -12.74
N VAL A 2 -27.91 -11.91 -11.90
CA VAL A 2 -27.30 -11.40 -10.68
C VAL A 2 -26.07 -10.62 -11.16
N ALA A 3 -25.93 -9.36 -10.77
CA ALA A 3 -24.73 -8.59 -11.08
C ALA A 3 -23.52 -9.35 -10.48
N GLU A 4 -22.47 -9.52 -11.27
CA GLU A 4 -21.26 -10.16 -10.80
C GLU A 4 -20.49 -9.14 -9.96
N THR A 5 -20.22 -9.48 -8.70
CA THR A 5 -19.54 -8.58 -7.76
C THR A 5 -18.05 -8.86 -7.78
N LEU A 6 -17.23 -7.81 -7.86
CA LEU A 6 -15.79 -7.87 -7.80
C LEU A 6 -15.30 -7.33 -6.45
N ARG A 7 -14.53 -8.15 -5.70
CA ARG A 7 -13.88 -7.72 -4.47
C ARG A 7 -12.47 -7.21 -4.75
N ILE A 8 -12.24 -5.94 -4.41
CA ILE A 8 -10.94 -5.27 -4.48
C ILE A 8 -10.45 -5.02 -3.06
N ALA A 9 -9.20 -5.38 -2.76
CA ALA A 9 -8.66 -5.25 -1.41
C ALA A 9 -7.21 -4.79 -1.40
N THR A 10 -6.80 -4.17 -0.28
CA THR A 10 -5.41 -3.92 0.07
C THR A 10 -5.05 -4.60 1.39
N TYR A 11 -3.79 -5.01 1.52
CA TYR A 11 -3.28 -5.59 2.74
C TYR A 11 -1.77 -5.35 2.88
N ASN A 12 -1.36 -4.63 3.92
CA ASN A 12 0.03 -4.63 4.32
C ASN A 12 0.32 -5.95 5.01
N ILE A 13 0.98 -6.85 4.27
CA ILE A 13 1.19 -8.25 4.68
C ILE A 13 2.42 -8.41 5.58
N GLU A 14 3.23 -7.35 5.75
CA GLU A 14 4.46 -7.32 6.55
C GLU A 14 5.44 -8.47 6.26
N MET A 15 5.51 -8.90 5.01
CA MET A 15 6.47 -9.88 4.53
C MET A 15 7.81 -9.22 4.14
N THR A 16 8.32 -8.39 5.03
CA THR A 16 9.63 -7.75 4.92
C THR A 16 10.63 -8.50 5.78
N ARG A 17 11.84 -8.72 5.25
CA ARG A 17 12.93 -9.41 5.93
C ARG A 17 14.17 -8.52 6.04
N SER A 18 15.13 -8.92 6.88
CA SER A 18 16.33 -8.12 7.15
C SER A 18 17.42 -8.23 6.07
N GLY A 19 17.16 -8.90 4.95
CA GLY A 19 18.12 -9.06 3.86
C GLY A 19 17.50 -9.72 2.62
N PRO A 20 18.12 -9.54 1.46
CA PRO A 20 17.61 -10.06 0.19
C PRO A 20 17.51 -11.59 0.20
N GLY A 21 16.44 -12.12 -0.41
CA GLY A 21 16.20 -13.56 -0.52
C GLY A 21 15.73 -14.25 0.75
N LEU A 22 15.72 -13.57 1.92
CA LEU A 22 15.27 -14.17 3.16
C LEU A 22 13.76 -14.44 3.16
N LEU A 23 12.97 -13.60 2.50
CA LEU A 23 11.54 -13.87 2.35
C LEU A 23 11.30 -15.15 1.53
N LEU A 24 11.99 -15.32 0.39
CA LEU A 24 11.87 -16.54 -0.41
C LEU A 24 12.27 -17.78 0.41
N ARG A 25 13.40 -17.70 1.14
CA ARG A 25 13.82 -18.79 2.05
C ARG A 25 12.70 -19.18 3.02
N ASP A 26 12.03 -18.18 3.61
CA ASP A 26 10.98 -18.44 4.60
C ASP A 26 9.69 -18.95 3.92
N LEU A 27 9.34 -18.43 2.74
CA LEU A 27 8.24 -18.93 1.92
C LEU A 27 8.41 -20.40 1.49
N LEU A 28 9.64 -20.86 1.30
CA LEU A 28 9.92 -22.25 0.98
C LEU A 28 9.76 -23.22 2.16
N LYS A 29 9.68 -22.70 3.39
CA LYS A 29 9.35 -23.52 4.57
C LYS A 29 7.86 -23.86 4.58
N ALA A 30 7.55 -25.03 5.13
CA ALA A 30 6.15 -25.47 5.26
C ALA A 30 5.43 -24.80 6.44
N ASP A 31 6.16 -24.37 7.47
CA ASP A 31 5.67 -24.12 8.82
C ASP A 31 6.09 -22.75 9.39
N ASP A 32 6.50 -21.79 8.56
CA ASP A 32 6.72 -20.43 9.03
C ASP A 32 5.40 -19.84 9.54
N PRO A 33 5.31 -19.47 10.85
CA PRO A 33 4.02 -19.11 11.46
C PRO A 33 3.37 -17.89 10.82
N GLN A 34 4.17 -16.87 10.47
CA GLN A 34 3.64 -15.65 9.85
C GLN A 34 3.11 -15.95 8.45
N ILE A 35 3.85 -16.70 7.64
CA ILE A 35 3.45 -17.04 6.28
C ILE A 35 2.18 -17.90 6.29
N VAL A 36 2.10 -18.90 7.15
CA VAL A 36 0.90 -19.74 7.31
C VAL A 36 -0.31 -18.87 7.70
N ALA A 37 -0.12 -17.96 8.65
CA ALA A 37 -1.18 -17.06 9.08
C ALA A 37 -1.61 -16.10 7.95
N ALA A 38 -0.66 -15.49 7.25
CA ALA A 38 -0.95 -14.56 6.16
C ALA A 38 -1.66 -15.24 4.98
N VAL A 39 -1.23 -16.46 4.60
CA VAL A 39 -1.92 -17.27 3.58
C VAL A 39 -3.37 -17.53 4.00
N LYS A 40 -3.61 -17.88 5.28
CA LYS A 40 -4.96 -18.08 5.81
C LYS A 40 -5.80 -16.81 5.75
N VAL A 41 -5.23 -15.65 6.13
CA VAL A 41 -5.91 -14.35 6.08
C VAL A 41 -6.32 -14.02 4.64
N VAL A 42 -5.40 -14.12 3.68
CA VAL A 42 -5.66 -13.83 2.27
C VAL A 42 -6.71 -14.78 1.68
N THR A 43 -6.66 -16.07 2.05
CA THR A 43 -7.66 -17.07 1.63
C THR A 43 -9.05 -16.72 2.16
N VAL A 44 -9.18 -16.31 3.43
CA VAL A 44 -10.47 -15.90 4.02
C VAL A 44 -10.98 -14.61 3.41
N LEU A 45 -10.10 -13.65 3.11
CA LEU A 45 -10.44 -12.40 2.42
C LEU A 45 -11.08 -12.67 1.05
N GLY A 46 -10.50 -13.60 0.29
CA GLY A 46 -11.04 -14.08 -0.98
C GLY A 46 -11.16 -13.01 -2.08
N ALA A 47 -10.32 -11.96 -2.04
CA ALA A 47 -10.35 -10.87 -3.00
C ALA A 47 -10.15 -11.37 -4.44
N ASP A 48 -10.72 -10.65 -5.40
CA ASP A 48 -10.52 -10.90 -6.84
C ASP A 48 -9.31 -10.12 -7.34
N VAL A 49 -9.09 -8.92 -6.77
CA VAL A 49 -7.91 -8.10 -6.97
C VAL A 49 -7.36 -7.70 -5.61
N LEU A 50 -6.09 -7.98 -5.35
CA LEU A 50 -5.43 -7.75 -4.07
C LEU A 50 -4.14 -6.96 -4.27
N VAL A 51 -4.07 -5.77 -3.69
CA VAL A 51 -2.83 -4.98 -3.58
C VAL A 51 -2.15 -5.33 -2.26
N LEU A 52 -0.95 -5.86 -2.34
CA LEU A 52 -0.09 -6.14 -1.19
C LEU A 52 0.94 -5.03 -1.03
N THR A 53 1.13 -4.56 0.20
CA THR A 53 2.23 -3.69 0.61
C THR A 53 3.09 -4.40 1.65
N GLY A 54 4.33 -3.94 1.87
CA GLY A 54 5.23 -4.59 2.81
C GLY A 54 5.69 -6.00 2.35
N PHE A 55 5.85 -6.21 1.04
CA PHE A 55 6.31 -7.46 0.46
C PHE A 55 7.67 -7.27 -0.22
N ASP A 56 8.70 -8.01 0.23
CA ASP A 56 10.03 -7.91 -0.36
C ASP A 56 10.02 -8.30 -1.85
N TYR A 57 10.54 -7.39 -2.67
CA TYR A 57 10.68 -7.58 -4.11
C TYR A 57 11.94 -8.37 -4.44
N ASP A 58 11.83 -9.33 -5.35
CA ASP A 58 12.95 -9.95 -6.07
C ASP A 58 12.79 -9.81 -7.58
N LEU A 59 13.92 -9.78 -8.31
CA LEU A 59 13.95 -9.44 -9.73
C LEU A 59 13.03 -10.33 -10.59
N ASP A 60 12.99 -11.63 -10.29
CA ASP A 60 12.21 -12.62 -11.07
C ASP A 60 10.86 -12.93 -10.41
N GLN A 61 10.48 -12.18 -9.36
CA GLN A 61 9.23 -12.35 -8.60
C GLN A 61 9.02 -13.79 -8.07
N VAL A 62 10.12 -14.48 -7.73
CA VAL A 62 10.08 -15.88 -7.30
C VAL A 62 9.37 -16.01 -5.95
N ALA A 63 9.59 -15.04 -5.05
CA ALA A 63 8.90 -14.99 -3.75
C ALA A 63 7.38 -14.81 -3.95
N LEU A 64 6.96 -13.91 -4.85
CA LEU A 64 5.55 -13.67 -5.14
C LEU A 64 4.89 -14.91 -5.76
N THR A 65 5.53 -15.52 -6.75
CA THR A 65 5.07 -16.78 -7.37
C THR A 65 4.97 -17.91 -6.34
N THR A 66 5.92 -17.98 -5.39
CA THR A 66 5.87 -18.98 -4.30
C THR A 66 4.69 -18.73 -3.36
N LEU A 67 4.41 -17.47 -3.02
CA LEU A 67 3.21 -17.11 -2.23
C LEU A 67 1.93 -17.52 -2.96
N MET A 68 1.82 -17.23 -4.26
CA MET A 68 0.66 -17.63 -5.09
C MET A 68 0.47 -19.15 -5.10
N GLY A 69 1.55 -19.92 -5.17
CA GLY A 69 1.50 -21.38 -5.06
C GLY A 69 0.92 -21.87 -3.73
N LYS A 70 1.27 -21.20 -2.61
CA LYS A 70 0.69 -21.51 -1.29
C LYS A 70 -0.80 -21.14 -1.21
N LEU A 71 -1.20 -20.00 -1.78
CA LEU A 71 -2.61 -19.58 -1.86
C LEU A 71 -3.43 -20.56 -2.72
N ALA A 72 -2.88 -21.02 -3.84
CA ALA A 72 -3.52 -22.00 -4.71
C ALA A 72 -3.72 -23.36 -3.99
N ALA A 73 -2.77 -23.77 -3.16
CA ALA A 73 -2.90 -24.98 -2.33
C ALA A 73 -4.04 -24.89 -1.30
N GLU A 74 -4.38 -23.66 -0.86
CA GLU A 74 -5.53 -23.38 0.02
C GLU A 74 -6.82 -23.09 -0.78
N GLY A 75 -6.83 -23.28 -2.11
CA GLY A 75 -8.00 -23.11 -2.97
C GLY A 75 -8.22 -21.70 -3.50
N LEU A 76 -7.28 -20.75 -3.30
CA LEU A 76 -7.36 -19.40 -3.83
C LEU A 76 -6.29 -19.17 -4.89
N SER A 77 -6.68 -19.15 -6.17
CA SER A 77 -5.77 -18.97 -7.30
C SER A 77 -5.83 -17.58 -7.88
N TYR A 78 -4.64 -17.00 -8.13
CA TYR A 78 -4.47 -15.76 -8.88
C TYR A 78 -3.66 -16.05 -10.13
N PRO A 79 -4.28 -16.03 -11.33
CA PRO A 79 -3.57 -16.27 -12.61
C PRO A 79 -2.60 -15.14 -12.98
N TYR A 80 -2.82 -13.93 -12.44
CA TYR A 80 -2.06 -12.75 -12.82
C TYR A 80 -1.41 -12.12 -11.59
N GLN A 81 -0.18 -11.65 -11.76
CA GLN A 81 0.61 -10.93 -10.76
C GLN A 81 1.31 -9.75 -11.39
N PHE A 82 1.55 -8.71 -10.62
CA PHE A 82 2.34 -7.55 -11.02
C PHE A 82 3.16 -7.05 -9.84
N SER A 83 4.44 -6.76 -10.08
CA SER A 83 5.32 -6.07 -9.14
C SER A 83 6.49 -5.49 -9.90
N ILE A 84 6.94 -4.31 -9.53
CA ILE A 84 8.14 -3.68 -10.05
C ILE A 84 9.04 -3.23 -8.91
N ARG A 85 10.33 -3.02 -9.22
CA ARG A 85 11.32 -2.61 -8.22
C ARG A 85 10.88 -1.33 -7.48
N PRO A 86 10.79 -1.38 -6.15
CA PRO A 86 10.43 -0.20 -5.35
C PRO A 86 11.62 0.77 -5.22
N ASN A 87 11.34 1.96 -4.70
CA ASN A 87 12.36 2.94 -4.34
C ASN A 87 13.08 2.59 -3.02
N THR A 88 12.49 1.76 -2.17
CA THR A 88 13.09 1.32 -0.92
C THR A 88 14.42 0.60 -1.17
N GLY A 89 15.47 1.07 -0.49
CA GLY A 89 16.84 0.55 -0.63
C GLY A 89 17.50 0.88 -1.98
N LEU A 90 16.89 1.69 -2.85
CA LEU A 90 17.50 2.13 -4.10
C LEU A 90 18.48 3.28 -3.82
N ALA A 91 19.79 2.99 -3.92
CA ALA A 91 20.85 3.94 -3.59
C ALA A 91 20.78 5.22 -4.43
N THR A 92 20.96 6.37 -3.80
CA THR A 92 21.07 7.69 -4.46
C THR A 92 22.51 8.07 -4.81
N GLY A 93 23.48 7.51 -4.11
CA GLY A 93 24.89 7.89 -4.17
C GLY A 93 25.22 9.16 -3.36
N LEU A 94 24.27 9.67 -2.59
CA LEU A 94 24.41 10.84 -1.73
C LEU A 94 24.24 10.44 -0.26
N ASP A 95 24.86 11.20 0.64
CA ASP A 95 24.58 11.17 2.08
C ASP A 95 23.30 11.98 2.33
N LEU A 96 22.15 11.29 2.38
CA LEU A 96 20.86 11.94 2.53
C LEU A 96 20.42 12.10 4.00
N ASP A 97 20.95 11.29 4.90
CA ASP A 97 20.63 11.36 6.32
C ASP A 97 21.68 12.16 7.13
N GLY A 98 22.80 12.56 6.48
CA GLY A 98 23.81 13.45 7.07
C GLY A 98 24.71 12.76 8.09
N ASP A 99 24.82 11.43 8.06
CA ASP A 99 25.68 10.66 9.00
C ASP A 99 27.17 10.65 8.61
N GLY A 100 27.51 11.23 7.46
CA GLY A 100 28.87 11.32 6.90
C GLY A 100 29.35 10.05 6.21
N LYS A 101 28.47 9.07 5.95
CA LYS A 101 28.76 7.86 5.20
C LYS A 101 27.88 7.79 3.96
N LEU A 102 28.22 6.92 3.04
CA LEU A 102 27.43 6.68 1.82
C LEU A 102 26.93 5.24 1.79
N GLY A 103 25.71 5.06 1.28
CA GLY A 103 25.15 3.74 1.03
C GLY A 103 24.48 3.09 2.25
N GLY A 104 24.18 3.90 3.27
CA GLY A 104 23.30 3.50 4.37
C GLY A 104 21.83 3.39 3.93
N PRO A 105 20.95 2.79 4.75
CA PRO A 105 19.53 2.73 4.47
C PRO A 105 18.87 4.11 4.31
N GLY A 106 19.37 5.13 5.04
CA GLY A 106 18.91 6.52 4.97
C GLY A 106 19.30 7.24 3.69
N ASP A 107 20.29 6.74 2.94
CA ASP A 107 20.78 7.29 1.67
C ASP A 107 20.04 6.79 0.44
N ALA A 108 19.10 5.88 0.64
CA ALA A 108 18.29 5.36 -0.45
C ALA A 108 17.16 6.32 -0.82
N GLN A 109 16.56 6.14 -1.99
CA GLN A 109 15.36 6.87 -2.43
C GLN A 109 14.20 6.71 -1.45
N GLY A 110 14.01 5.52 -0.90
CA GLY A 110 13.19 5.20 0.27
C GLY A 110 14.01 4.37 1.23
N TRP A 111 13.84 4.59 2.53
CA TRP A 111 14.60 3.86 3.54
C TRP A 111 14.50 2.35 3.33
N GLY A 112 15.64 1.69 3.30
CA GLY A 112 15.71 0.24 3.12
C GLY A 112 17.14 -0.28 3.19
N ARG A 113 17.32 -1.44 3.81
CA ARG A 113 18.63 -2.10 4.03
C ARG A 113 19.19 -2.73 2.75
N PHE A 114 18.31 -2.99 1.78
CA PHE A 114 18.66 -3.52 0.47
C PHE A 114 17.61 -3.09 -0.55
N THR A 115 17.99 -3.06 -1.82
CA THR A 115 17.07 -2.74 -2.92
C THR A 115 15.99 -3.80 -3.03
N GLY A 116 14.73 -3.40 -2.85
CA GLY A 116 13.57 -4.29 -2.88
C GLY A 116 12.96 -4.60 -1.52
N GLU A 117 13.48 -4.06 -0.42
CA GLU A 117 12.89 -4.23 0.90
C GLU A 117 11.48 -3.63 0.95
N GLY A 118 10.50 -4.39 1.42
CA GLY A 118 9.15 -3.91 1.72
C GLY A 118 8.45 -3.25 0.54
N GLY A 119 8.52 -3.87 -0.65
CA GLY A 119 7.87 -3.37 -1.85
C GLY A 119 6.35 -3.58 -1.87
N MET A 120 5.79 -3.51 -3.09
CA MET A 120 4.37 -3.75 -3.37
C MET A 120 4.20 -4.85 -4.40
N ALA A 121 3.05 -5.52 -4.37
CA ALA A 121 2.64 -6.49 -5.39
C ALA A 121 1.13 -6.44 -5.61
N ILE A 122 0.68 -6.83 -6.79
CA ILE A 122 -0.74 -7.00 -7.13
C ILE A 122 -0.96 -8.45 -7.54
N LEU A 123 -1.96 -9.08 -6.94
CA LEU A 123 -2.47 -10.38 -7.32
C LEU A 123 -3.87 -10.19 -7.90
N SER A 124 -4.16 -10.80 -9.05
CA SER A 124 -5.45 -10.62 -9.71
C SER A 124 -5.99 -11.93 -10.31
N LYS A 125 -7.31 -12.14 -10.18
CA LYS A 125 -8.03 -13.16 -10.93
C LYS A 125 -8.34 -12.70 -12.36
N LEU A 126 -8.25 -11.40 -12.61
CA LEU A 126 -8.51 -10.74 -13.89
C LEU A 126 -7.19 -10.37 -14.59
N PRO A 127 -7.14 -10.29 -15.93
CA PRO A 127 -5.93 -9.93 -16.66
C PRO A 127 -5.40 -8.55 -16.24
N ILE A 128 -4.10 -8.46 -16.01
CA ILE A 128 -3.39 -7.19 -15.81
C ILE A 128 -2.79 -6.76 -17.15
N ARG A 129 -2.96 -5.49 -17.51
CA ARG A 129 -2.46 -4.91 -18.76
C ARG A 129 -1.09 -4.28 -18.50
N ASP A 130 -0.06 -5.13 -18.41
CA ASP A 130 1.31 -4.73 -18.07
C ASP A 130 1.89 -3.69 -19.05
N ASP A 131 1.47 -3.73 -20.31
CA ASP A 131 1.87 -2.82 -21.39
C ASP A 131 1.26 -1.40 -21.26
N GLU A 132 0.24 -1.23 -20.42
CA GLU A 132 -0.45 0.04 -20.17
C GLU A 132 -0.16 0.63 -18.78
N VAL A 133 0.71 -0.01 -17.99
CA VAL A 133 1.08 0.46 -16.65
C VAL A 133 1.79 1.80 -16.71
N ARG A 134 1.36 2.72 -15.84
CA ARG A 134 2.05 3.99 -15.59
C ARG A 134 2.74 3.94 -14.23
N ASN A 135 4.07 4.03 -14.25
CA ASN A 135 4.86 4.05 -13.02
C ASN A 135 5.28 5.48 -12.67
N PHE A 136 4.74 6.02 -11.59
CA PHE A 136 5.05 7.36 -11.08
C PHE A 136 6.12 7.36 -9.98
N SER A 137 6.70 6.21 -9.65
CA SER A 137 7.67 6.08 -8.55
C SER A 137 8.95 6.89 -8.76
N GLU A 138 9.23 7.31 -10.01
CA GLU A 138 10.40 8.14 -10.35
C GLU A 138 10.13 9.66 -10.29
N PHE A 139 8.88 10.07 -10.00
CA PHE A 139 8.51 11.46 -9.88
C PHE A 139 9.32 12.12 -8.74
N LEU A 140 9.96 13.27 -9.04
CA LEU A 140 10.79 13.94 -8.05
C LEU A 140 9.94 14.70 -7.03
N TRP A 141 10.32 14.63 -5.77
CA TRP A 141 9.58 15.31 -4.70
C TRP A 141 9.43 16.80 -4.94
N ARG A 142 10.49 17.46 -5.41
CA ARG A 142 10.48 18.90 -5.74
C ARG A 142 9.49 19.31 -6.83
N ASP A 143 9.07 18.38 -7.67
CA ASP A 143 8.18 18.66 -8.80
C ASP A 143 6.68 18.58 -8.43
N LEU A 144 6.38 18.16 -7.18
CA LEU A 144 5.01 18.21 -6.66
C LEU A 144 4.62 19.67 -6.38
N PRO A 145 3.48 20.17 -6.92
CA PRO A 145 2.98 21.49 -6.57
C PRO A 145 2.76 21.65 -5.07
N GLY A 146 3.48 22.58 -4.44
CA GLY A 146 3.40 22.82 -3.01
C GLY A 146 4.17 21.81 -2.14
N ALA A 147 5.16 21.10 -2.72
CA ALA A 147 6.01 20.14 -2.02
C ALA A 147 6.54 20.68 -0.67
N LEU A 148 6.37 19.89 0.38
CA LEU A 148 6.80 20.22 1.75
C LEU A 148 8.27 19.84 1.98
N LEU A 149 9.17 20.22 1.08
CA LEU A 149 10.60 20.04 1.28
C LEU A 149 11.03 20.65 2.62
N PHE A 150 11.94 20.00 3.33
CA PHE A 150 12.38 20.49 4.66
C PHE A 150 13.69 21.28 4.58
N ASP A 151 13.89 22.17 5.54
CA ASP A 151 15.11 22.95 5.66
C ASP A 151 16.28 22.01 5.96
N GLY A 152 17.40 22.19 5.23
CA GLY A 152 18.58 21.33 5.38
C GLY A 152 18.78 20.32 4.24
N MET A 153 17.81 20.14 3.36
CA MET A 153 18.06 19.38 2.11
C MET A 153 19.08 20.13 1.24
N THR A 154 20.12 19.39 0.83
CA THR A 154 21.11 19.97 -0.12
C THR A 154 20.51 20.12 -1.52
N PRO A 155 21.00 21.04 -2.36
CA PRO A 155 20.55 21.15 -3.76
C PRO A 155 20.68 19.83 -4.53
N GLU A 156 21.70 19.03 -4.25
CA GLU A 156 21.93 17.71 -4.84
C GLU A 156 20.87 16.70 -4.40
N ALA A 157 20.51 16.69 -3.11
CA ALA A 157 19.43 15.86 -2.58
C ALA A 157 18.08 16.24 -3.22
N ILE A 158 17.75 17.52 -3.27
CA ILE A 158 16.54 18.04 -3.92
C ILE A 158 16.49 17.64 -5.40
N ALA A 159 17.65 17.61 -6.08
CA ALA A 159 17.71 17.28 -7.50
C ALA A 159 17.38 15.82 -7.82
N VAL A 160 17.60 14.89 -6.87
CA VAL A 160 17.48 13.44 -7.13
C VAL A 160 16.41 12.73 -6.29
N GLN A 161 15.96 13.34 -5.17
CA GLN A 161 15.03 12.70 -4.26
C GLN A 161 13.68 12.49 -4.93
N ARG A 162 13.29 11.24 -5.09
CA ARG A 162 11.95 10.86 -5.54
C ARG A 162 10.92 11.13 -4.44
N LEU A 163 9.70 11.47 -4.83
CA LEU A 163 8.59 11.65 -3.90
C LEU A 163 8.23 10.32 -3.25
N SER A 164 7.97 9.31 -4.06
CA SER A 164 7.55 8.00 -3.60
C SER A 164 8.63 7.29 -2.81
N THR A 165 8.32 6.90 -1.57
CA THR A 165 9.23 6.08 -0.75
C THR A 165 9.29 4.65 -1.27
N THR A 166 8.15 4.06 -1.60
CA THR A 166 8.07 2.69 -2.14
C THR A 166 7.63 2.71 -3.60
N GLY A 167 6.41 3.14 -3.87
CA GLY A 167 5.88 3.17 -5.22
C GLY A 167 4.55 3.91 -5.33
N HIS A 168 4.32 4.50 -6.53
CA HIS A 168 3.03 5.04 -6.98
C HIS A 168 2.78 4.51 -8.38
N TRP A 169 1.76 3.69 -8.56
CA TRP A 169 1.47 3.00 -9.81
C TRP A 169 0.03 3.21 -10.25
N ASP A 170 -0.18 3.31 -11.54
CA ASP A 170 -1.47 3.09 -12.17
C ASP A 170 -1.40 1.80 -12.96
N VAL A 171 -2.09 0.77 -12.48
CA VAL A 171 -2.06 -0.59 -13.04
C VAL A 171 -3.46 -0.94 -13.53
N PRO A 172 -3.67 -0.99 -14.87
CA PRO A 172 -4.96 -1.35 -15.43
C PRO A 172 -5.22 -2.85 -15.32
N VAL A 173 -6.43 -3.20 -14.86
CA VAL A 173 -6.98 -4.56 -14.81
C VAL A 173 -8.16 -4.65 -15.77
N GLU A 174 -8.17 -5.66 -16.63
CA GLU A 174 -9.23 -5.83 -17.62
C GLU A 174 -10.45 -6.51 -16.99
N LEU A 175 -11.56 -5.78 -16.97
CA LEU A 175 -12.85 -6.28 -16.49
C LEU A 175 -13.52 -7.21 -17.51
N PRO A 176 -14.43 -8.10 -17.08
CA PRO A 176 -15.31 -8.79 -18.01
C PRO A 176 -16.02 -7.80 -18.94
N GLY A 177 -15.88 -8.00 -20.25
CA GLY A 177 -16.39 -7.05 -21.25
C GLY A 177 -15.35 -6.11 -21.85
N GLY A 178 -14.09 -6.14 -21.35
CA GLY A 178 -12.93 -5.45 -21.96
C GLY A 178 -12.71 -4.00 -21.47
N ALA A 179 -13.53 -3.48 -20.55
CA ALA A 179 -13.27 -2.21 -19.89
C ALA A 179 -12.05 -2.35 -18.94
N LEU A 180 -11.31 -1.26 -18.73
CA LEU A 180 -10.17 -1.26 -17.81
C LEU A 180 -10.56 -0.59 -16.49
N LEU A 181 -10.22 -1.24 -15.38
CA LEU A 181 -10.22 -0.67 -14.04
C LEU A 181 -8.79 -0.28 -13.66
N HIS A 182 -8.55 0.98 -13.41
CA HIS A 182 -7.24 1.50 -13.05
C HIS A 182 -7.00 1.42 -11.54
N LEU A 183 -5.98 0.68 -11.12
CA LEU A 183 -5.55 0.61 -9.73
C LEU A 183 -4.47 1.67 -9.49
N LEU A 184 -4.82 2.75 -8.80
CA LEU A 184 -3.90 3.79 -8.37
C LEU A 184 -3.25 3.34 -7.04
N ALA A 185 -2.28 2.44 -7.17
CA ALA A 185 -1.68 1.74 -6.05
C ALA A 185 -0.49 2.49 -5.47
N TRP A 186 -0.39 2.55 -4.14
CA TRP A 186 0.68 3.24 -3.44
C TRP A 186 1.03 2.64 -2.09
N TYR A 187 2.27 2.92 -1.64
CA TYR A 187 2.73 2.60 -0.31
C TYR A 187 3.65 3.74 0.17
N ALA A 188 3.14 4.54 1.11
CA ALA A 188 3.83 5.72 1.61
C ALA A 188 4.75 5.38 2.80
N THR A 189 5.71 6.28 3.08
CA THR A 189 6.51 6.19 4.30
C THR A 189 5.63 6.40 5.54
N PRO A 190 5.88 5.72 6.68
CA PRO A 190 5.27 6.13 7.94
C PRO A 190 5.75 7.53 8.33
N PRO A 191 4.88 8.39 8.91
CA PRO A 191 5.20 9.79 9.24
C PRO A 191 6.01 9.94 10.55
N VAL A 192 6.82 8.97 10.87
CA VAL A 192 7.60 8.85 12.12
C VAL A 192 9.00 8.32 11.80
N PHE A 193 9.85 8.12 12.83
CA PHE A 193 11.23 7.62 12.73
C PHE A 193 12.20 8.60 12.09
N ASP A 194 11.99 9.89 12.30
CA ASP A 194 12.83 10.98 11.82
C ASP A 194 13.17 11.99 12.94
N GLY A 195 13.80 13.10 12.59
CA GLY A 195 14.20 14.15 13.50
C GLY A 195 13.20 15.32 13.54
N PRO A 196 13.61 16.43 14.19
CA PRO A 196 12.75 17.61 14.33
C PRO A 196 12.43 18.31 12.99
N GLU A 197 13.11 17.96 11.91
CA GLU A 197 12.84 18.45 10.55
C GLU A 197 11.55 17.88 9.96
N ASP A 198 10.98 16.82 10.58
CA ASP A 198 9.74 16.15 10.16
C ASP A 198 9.80 15.67 8.70
N ARG A 199 10.94 15.08 8.31
CA ARG A 199 11.20 14.61 6.95
C ARG A 199 10.14 13.61 6.48
N ASN A 200 9.86 12.61 7.32
CA ASN A 200 8.94 11.54 6.98
C ASN A 200 7.48 12.02 7.02
N GLY A 201 7.11 12.85 8.00
CA GLY A 201 5.76 13.42 8.06
C GLY A 201 5.45 14.30 6.86
N ARG A 202 6.39 15.15 6.42
CA ARG A 202 6.26 15.98 5.21
C ARG A 202 6.17 15.15 3.94
N ARG A 203 7.03 14.12 3.83
CA ARG A 203 7.03 13.25 2.65
C ARG A 203 5.78 12.39 2.58
N ASN A 204 5.35 11.80 3.69
CA ASN A 204 4.10 11.06 3.79
C ASN A 204 2.88 11.90 3.36
N HIS A 205 2.79 13.16 3.87
CA HIS A 205 1.78 14.11 3.43
C HIS A 205 1.78 14.29 1.90
N ASP A 206 2.96 14.49 1.33
CA ASP A 206 3.11 14.78 -0.09
C ASP A 206 2.89 13.54 -0.96
N GLU A 207 3.24 12.33 -0.47
CA GLU A 207 2.90 11.05 -1.12
C GLU A 207 1.37 10.90 -1.26
N ALA A 208 0.60 11.22 -0.23
CA ALA A 208 -0.86 11.28 -0.32
C ALA A 208 -1.31 12.42 -1.26
N GLY A 209 -0.68 13.60 -1.17
CA GLY A 209 -0.96 14.78 -1.99
C GLY A 209 -0.78 14.55 -3.49
N PHE A 210 0.10 13.62 -3.89
CA PHE A 210 0.31 13.25 -5.28
C PHE A 210 -0.99 12.82 -5.97
N TRP A 211 -1.81 12.01 -5.32
CA TRP A 211 -3.07 11.55 -5.91
C TRP A 211 -4.06 12.70 -6.15
N MET A 212 -4.15 13.65 -5.22
CA MET A 212 -4.97 14.85 -5.44
C MET A 212 -4.47 15.66 -6.64
N ALA A 213 -3.16 15.94 -6.69
CA ALA A 213 -2.55 16.70 -7.77
C ALA A 213 -2.72 16.02 -9.15
N LEU A 214 -2.65 14.68 -9.19
CA LEU A 214 -2.89 13.90 -10.40
C LEU A 214 -4.35 13.99 -10.85
N LEU A 215 -5.30 13.79 -9.94
CA LEU A 215 -6.74 13.81 -10.23
C LEU A 215 -7.23 15.21 -10.62
N ASP A 216 -6.63 16.26 -10.03
CA ASP A 216 -6.91 17.67 -10.36
C ASP A 216 -6.22 18.16 -11.66
N GLY A 217 -5.42 17.28 -12.32
CA GLY A 217 -4.70 17.66 -13.54
C GLY A 217 -3.58 18.70 -13.32
N GLN A 218 -3.03 18.77 -12.12
CA GLN A 218 -1.95 19.71 -11.76
C GLN A 218 -0.56 19.16 -12.07
N LEU A 219 -0.46 17.88 -12.45
CA LEU A 219 0.79 17.23 -12.82
C LEU A 219 0.97 17.18 -14.35
N PRO A 220 2.20 17.03 -14.85
CA PRO A 220 2.46 16.94 -16.28
C PRO A 220 1.89 15.68 -16.95
N MET A 221 1.56 14.64 -16.16
CA MET A 221 0.89 13.45 -16.65
C MET A 221 -0.64 13.58 -16.54
N PRO A 222 -1.42 12.97 -17.46
CA PRO A 222 -2.87 13.05 -17.42
C PRO A 222 -3.44 12.28 -16.23
N ALA A 223 -4.59 12.74 -15.73
CA ALA A 223 -5.40 11.95 -14.79
C ALA A 223 -5.74 10.58 -15.38
N PRO A 224 -5.96 9.54 -14.54
CA PRO A 224 -6.36 8.22 -15.02
C PRO A 224 -7.75 8.29 -15.68
N PRO A 225 -8.01 7.44 -16.69
CA PRO A 225 -9.38 7.22 -17.14
C PRO A 225 -10.23 6.61 -16.02
N GLN A 226 -11.53 6.81 -16.11
CA GLN A 226 -12.51 6.08 -15.26
C GLN A 226 -12.88 4.73 -15.91
N PRO A 227 -13.20 3.71 -15.10
CA PRO A 227 -13.18 3.68 -13.62
C PRO A 227 -11.78 3.50 -13.02
N PHE A 228 -11.58 4.01 -11.80
CA PHE A 228 -10.34 3.80 -11.06
C PHE A 228 -10.57 3.62 -9.54
N VAL A 229 -9.56 3.10 -8.84
CA VAL A 229 -9.55 2.96 -7.37
C VAL A 229 -8.21 3.44 -6.85
N VAL A 230 -8.19 4.43 -5.94
CA VAL A 230 -6.99 4.76 -5.15
C VAL A 230 -6.88 3.74 -4.02
N ILE A 231 -5.75 3.01 -3.97
CA ILE A 231 -5.64 1.81 -3.14
C ILE A 231 -4.23 1.61 -2.59
N GLY A 232 -4.12 1.22 -1.34
CA GLY A 232 -2.83 0.87 -0.71
C GLY A 232 -2.73 1.32 0.73
N ASP A 233 -1.50 1.43 1.20
CA ASP A 233 -1.16 1.86 2.55
C ASP A 233 -0.60 3.29 2.52
N GLY A 234 -1.39 4.22 3.05
CA GLY A 234 -1.03 5.63 3.18
C GLY A 234 -0.19 5.93 4.41
N ASN A 235 -0.10 5.01 5.35
CA ASN A 235 0.58 5.22 6.63
C ASN A 235 0.16 6.53 7.33
N LEU A 236 -1.03 7.04 7.05
CA LEU A 236 -1.50 8.35 7.51
C LEU A 236 -2.97 8.28 7.90
N ASP A 237 -3.24 8.46 9.19
CA ASP A 237 -4.59 8.53 9.72
C ASP A 237 -5.18 9.94 9.54
N PRO A 238 -6.47 10.08 9.16
CA PRO A 238 -7.10 11.38 9.00
C PRO A 238 -7.41 12.11 10.30
N ALA A 239 -7.42 11.42 11.46
CA ALA A 239 -7.80 11.96 12.76
C ALA A 239 -6.67 11.89 13.78
N ASP A 240 -5.97 10.77 13.83
CA ASP A 240 -5.05 10.38 14.90
C ASP A 240 -3.61 10.19 14.39
N GLY A 241 -2.66 9.98 15.33
CA GLY A 241 -1.25 9.77 15.03
C GLY A 241 -0.46 11.06 14.79
N ASP A 242 0.82 10.89 14.42
CA ASP A 242 1.81 11.97 14.37
C ASP A 242 1.94 12.65 13.01
N GLY A 243 1.23 12.19 11.98
CA GLY A 243 1.36 12.68 10.61
C GLY A 243 0.68 14.03 10.36
N LEU A 244 0.85 14.55 9.12
CA LEU A 244 0.20 15.75 8.62
C LEU A 244 -1.10 15.39 7.87
N PRO A 245 -2.27 15.31 8.52
CA PRO A 245 -3.46 14.63 7.97
C PRO A 245 -4.19 15.42 6.86
N LYS A 246 -3.72 16.63 6.52
CA LYS A 246 -4.39 17.49 5.53
C LYS A 246 -4.48 16.82 4.15
N ALA A 247 -3.41 16.17 3.70
CA ALA A 247 -3.39 15.54 2.39
C ALA A 247 -4.31 14.33 2.32
N ILE A 248 -4.24 13.41 3.30
CA ILE A 248 -5.11 12.22 3.31
C ILE A 248 -6.59 12.60 3.45
N ARG A 249 -6.90 13.64 4.25
CA ARG A 249 -8.26 14.20 4.29
C ARG A 249 -8.69 14.76 2.92
N GLY A 250 -7.77 15.37 2.19
CA GLY A 250 -8.00 15.83 0.83
C GLY A 250 -8.33 14.68 -0.12
N VAL A 251 -7.56 13.60 -0.08
CA VAL A 251 -7.79 12.40 -0.90
C VAL A 251 -9.15 11.77 -0.56
N ILE A 252 -9.42 11.47 0.72
CA ILE A 252 -10.69 10.87 1.16
C ILE A 252 -11.90 11.73 0.76
N ASN A 253 -11.75 13.06 0.73
CA ASN A 253 -12.82 14.00 0.40
C ASN A 253 -12.80 14.46 -1.06
N HIS A 254 -11.94 13.90 -1.90
CA HIS A 254 -11.82 14.30 -3.28
C HIS A 254 -13.12 14.04 -4.06
N PRO A 255 -13.64 15.01 -4.86
CA PRO A 255 -14.94 14.86 -5.51
C PRO A 255 -15.02 13.74 -6.55
N ALA A 256 -13.88 13.26 -7.07
CA ALA A 256 -13.84 12.12 -7.98
C ALA A 256 -13.88 10.75 -7.26
N LEU A 257 -13.79 10.72 -5.92
CA LEU A 257 -13.71 9.50 -5.12
C LEU A 257 -14.94 9.31 -4.22
N GLN A 258 -15.30 8.06 -4.00
CA GLN A 258 -16.30 7.65 -3.00
C GLN A 258 -15.63 7.39 -1.65
N LYS A 259 -16.43 7.45 -0.58
CA LYS A 259 -16.04 7.13 0.80
C LYS A 259 -16.80 5.89 1.26
N PRO A 260 -16.32 4.68 0.97
CA PRO A 260 -17.03 3.45 1.36
C PRO A 260 -17.13 3.26 2.88
N SER A 261 -16.28 3.93 3.67
CA SER A 261 -16.22 3.85 5.14
C SER A 261 -16.14 2.40 5.63
N PRO A 262 -15.11 1.64 5.22
CA PRO A 262 -14.96 0.24 5.63
C PRO A 262 -14.84 0.13 7.14
N ARG A 263 -15.43 -0.91 7.74
CA ARG A 263 -15.41 -1.12 9.18
C ARG A 263 -15.15 -2.57 9.54
N GLY A 264 -14.39 -2.76 10.64
CA GLY A 264 -14.20 -4.06 11.30
C GLY A 264 -15.34 -4.36 12.28
N LYS A 265 -15.40 -5.60 12.75
CA LYS A 265 -16.28 -6.03 13.84
C LYS A 265 -15.68 -5.77 15.23
N PHE A 266 -14.41 -5.43 15.28
CA PHE A 266 -13.66 -5.11 16.48
C PHE A 266 -12.85 -3.82 16.25
N CYS A 267 -12.74 -3.00 17.30
CA CYS A 267 -11.83 -1.88 17.38
C CYS A 267 -11.15 -1.95 18.75
N PRO A 268 -9.81 -1.88 18.85
CA PRO A 268 -9.08 -2.07 20.09
C PRO A 268 -9.37 -1.04 21.16
N GLN A 269 -9.71 0.19 20.80
CA GLN A 269 -9.76 1.33 21.71
C GLN A 269 -11.15 1.96 21.85
N ASN A 270 -11.98 1.92 20.81
CA ASN A 270 -13.25 2.62 20.79
C ASN A 270 -14.27 1.90 19.90
N ALA A 271 -15.42 1.52 20.42
CA ALA A 271 -16.47 0.84 19.64
C ALA A 271 -17.00 1.69 18.47
N ASP A 272 -16.83 3.02 18.53
CA ASP A 272 -17.28 3.96 17.49
C ASP A 272 -16.23 4.18 16.39
N GLU A 273 -14.97 3.72 16.58
CA GLU A 273 -13.84 3.90 15.66
C GLU A 273 -13.46 2.62 14.90
N SER A 274 -14.44 1.80 14.56
CA SER A 274 -14.23 0.55 13.82
C SER A 274 -13.69 0.74 12.38
N GLY A 275 -13.26 1.96 12.03
CA GLY A 275 -12.60 2.31 10.78
C GLY A 275 -11.10 2.07 10.78
N ASP A 276 -10.48 1.78 11.94
CA ASP A 276 -9.06 1.45 12.02
C ASP A 276 -8.71 0.25 11.15
N THR A 277 -7.53 0.30 10.56
CA THR A 277 -7.02 -0.75 9.66
C THR A 277 -5.74 -1.39 10.16
N ALA A 278 -5.13 -0.83 11.19
CA ALA A 278 -3.94 -1.37 11.84
C ALA A 278 -4.01 -1.20 13.36
N ASP A 279 -3.30 -2.07 14.11
CA ASP A 279 -3.18 -2.01 15.56
C ASP A 279 -1.69 -1.93 15.96
N PHE A 280 -1.27 -0.73 16.32
CA PHE A 280 0.09 -0.44 16.79
C PHE A 280 0.19 -0.36 18.33
N SER A 281 -0.75 -0.93 19.07
CA SER A 281 -0.77 -0.93 20.56
C SER A 281 0.44 -1.67 21.15
N ALA A 282 1.03 -2.61 20.42
CA ALA A 282 2.23 -3.31 20.86
C ALA A 282 3.41 -2.33 20.99
N LYS A 283 4.23 -2.52 22.03
CA LYS A 283 5.44 -1.70 22.30
C LYS A 283 5.18 -0.20 22.55
N ASN A 284 4.05 0.14 23.16
CA ASN A 284 3.65 1.53 23.44
C ASN A 284 3.46 2.38 22.17
N GLY A 285 3.04 1.78 21.08
CA GLY A 285 2.66 2.48 19.86
C GLY A 285 1.35 3.26 19.99
N PRO A 286 0.94 3.99 18.94
CA PRO A 286 -0.21 4.91 18.98
C PRO A 286 -1.58 4.21 19.13
N GLY A 287 -1.63 2.89 19.00
CA GLY A 287 -2.89 2.15 19.05
C GLY A 287 -3.48 1.86 17.67
N GLY A 288 -4.82 1.88 17.57
CA GLY A 288 -5.53 1.71 16.32
C GLY A 288 -5.40 2.94 15.42
N LEU A 289 -5.12 2.74 14.15
CA LEU A 289 -5.07 3.80 13.12
C LEU A 289 -5.71 3.34 11.82
N GLN A 290 -6.35 4.27 11.11
CA GLN A 290 -6.80 4.08 9.73
C GLN A 290 -5.68 4.49 8.78
N VAL A 291 -4.92 3.54 8.26
CA VAL A 291 -3.76 3.80 7.39
C VAL A 291 -3.86 3.15 6.02
N ASP A 292 -4.73 2.16 5.85
CA ASP A 292 -4.95 1.45 4.59
C ASP A 292 -6.26 1.90 3.93
N TYR A 293 -6.25 2.11 2.62
CA TYR A 293 -7.34 2.74 1.88
C TYR A 293 -7.73 1.97 0.63
N VAL A 294 -9.04 1.90 0.36
CA VAL A 294 -9.64 1.49 -0.91
C VAL A 294 -10.72 2.50 -1.25
N LEU A 295 -10.43 3.42 -2.17
CA LEU A 295 -11.27 4.57 -2.51
C LEU A 295 -11.67 4.51 -3.99
N PRO A 296 -12.84 3.96 -4.33
CA PRO A 296 -13.32 3.86 -5.70
C PRO A 296 -13.69 5.22 -6.30
N SER A 297 -13.57 5.36 -7.62
CA SER A 297 -14.08 6.52 -8.36
C SER A 297 -15.62 6.58 -8.30
N GLN A 298 -16.17 7.78 -8.56
CA GLN A 298 -17.61 8.06 -8.40
C GLN A 298 -18.52 7.27 -9.33
N ASP A 299 -18.01 6.79 -10.46
CA ASP A 299 -18.76 6.03 -11.46
C ASP A 299 -18.91 4.53 -11.13
N LEU A 300 -18.18 4.01 -10.14
CA LEU A 300 -18.32 2.64 -9.67
C LEU A 300 -19.53 2.49 -8.73
N THR A 301 -20.21 1.35 -8.78
CA THR A 301 -21.27 1.01 -7.82
C THR A 301 -20.70 0.16 -6.70
N VAL A 302 -20.50 0.77 -5.53
CA VAL A 302 -20.04 0.06 -4.32
C VAL A 302 -21.22 -0.63 -3.65
N THR A 303 -21.14 -1.95 -3.47
CA THR A 303 -22.19 -2.78 -2.85
C THR A 303 -21.82 -3.27 -1.46
N GLY A 304 -20.54 -3.19 -1.09
CA GLY A 304 -20.03 -3.56 0.24
C GLY A 304 -18.66 -2.97 0.50
N ALA A 305 -18.33 -2.82 1.78
CA ALA A 305 -17.00 -2.43 2.23
C ALA A 305 -16.74 -2.98 3.64
N GLY A 306 -15.48 -3.25 3.98
CA GLY A 306 -15.14 -3.69 5.32
C GLY A 306 -13.65 -3.78 5.58
N VAL A 307 -13.33 -3.91 6.86
CA VAL A 307 -12.02 -4.30 7.36
C VAL A 307 -12.14 -5.72 7.88
N LEU A 308 -11.25 -6.62 7.43
CA LEU A 308 -11.24 -7.99 7.95
C LEU A 308 -10.68 -8.00 9.39
N TRP A 309 -11.50 -7.55 10.30
CA TRP A 309 -11.19 -7.46 11.72
C TRP A 309 -12.33 -8.07 12.54
N PRO A 310 -12.30 -9.38 12.78
CA PRO A 310 -13.32 -10.09 13.53
C PRO A 310 -13.26 -9.73 15.02
N LYS A 311 -14.27 -10.13 15.78
CA LYS A 311 -14.25 -10.02 17.24
C LYS A 311 -13.13 -10.86 17.85
N MET A 312 -12.68 -10.49 19.06
CA MET A 312 -11.56 -11.14 19.76
C MET A 312 -11.79 -12.63 20.09
N ASP A 313 -13.04 -13.05 20.21
CA ASP A 313 -13.44 -14.45 20.46
C ASP A 313 -13.49 -15.30 19.16
N ASP A 314 -13.32 -14.68 18.00
CA ASP A 314 -13.22 -15.39 16.73
C ASP A 314 -11.79 -15.99 16.58
N PRO A 315 -11.66 -17.28 16.23
CA PRO A 315 -10.35 -17.90 16.01
C PRO A 315 -9.47 -17.16 14.96
N LEU A 316 -10.10 -16.46 13.99
CA LEU A 316 -9.38 -15.68 12.97
C LEU A 316 -8.64 -14.47 13.59
N ALA A 317 -9.09 -13.94 14.73
CA ALA A 317 -8.43 -12.81 15.38
C ALA A 317 -6.97 -13.14 15.77
N THR A 318 -6.72 -14.33 16.31
CA THR A 318 -5.37 -14.80 16.64
C THR A 318 -4.52 -14.99 15.38
N VAL A 319 -5.10 -15.50 14.31
CA VAL A 319 -4.39 -15.68 13.02
C VAL A 319 -3.97 -14.32 12.44
N LEU A 320 -4.86 -13.34 12.46
CA LEU A 320 -4.57 -11.97 12.01
C LEU A 320 -3.45 -11.32 12.82
N ALA A 321 -3.44 -11.50 14.14
CA ALA A 321 -2.39 -10.94 15.02
C ALA A 321 -1.01 -11.54 14.76
N VAL A 322 -0.93 -12.79 14.27
CA VAL A 322 0.32 -13.44 13.87
C VAL A 322 0.74 -12.99 12.46
N ALA A 323 -0.21 -12.74 11.58
CA ALA A 323 0.04 -12.42 10.18
C ALA A 323 0.64 -11.02 10.01
N SER A 324 0.01 -9.99 10.58
CA SER A 324 0.40 -8.58 10.44
C SER A 324 -0.24 -7.72 11.52
N TRP A 325 0.31 -6.53 11.77
CA TRP A 325 -0.34 -5.48 12.55
C TRP A 325 -1.47 -4.80 11.76
N HIS A 326 -1.44 -4.86 10.43
CA HIS A 326 -2.50 -4.37 9.57
C HIS A 326 -3.63 -5.39 9.40
N ARG A 327 -4.77 -4.90 8.95
CA ARG A 327 -5.96 -5.68 8.63
C ARG A 327 -6.35 -5.43 7.18
N PRO A 328 -6.69 -6.48 6.41
CA PRO A 328 -7.15 -6.29 5.04
C PRO A 328 -8.36 -5.36 4.96
N VAL A 329 -8.29 -4.39 4.05
CA VAL A 329 -9.40 -3.49 3.72
C VAL A 329 -9.92 -3.86 2.34
N TRP A 330 -11.24 -3.93 2.20
CA TRP A 330 -11.87 -4.33 0.94
C TRP A 330 -13.11 -3.51 0.60
N VAL A 331 -13.40 -3.43 -0.68
CA VAL A 331 -14.68 -3.00 -1.23
C VAL A 331 -15.19 -4.03 -2.24
N ASP A 332 -16.49 -4.20 -2.30
CA ASP A 332 -17.19 -4.94 -3.33
C ASP A 332 -17.85 -3.95 -4.28
N ILE A 333 -17.60 -4.11 -5.59
CA ILE A 333 -18.20 -3.30 -6.64
C ILE A 333 -19.00 -4.18 -7.59
N ASP A 334 -20.12 -3.68 -8.09
CA ASP A 334 -20.84 -4.35 -9.17
C ASP A 334 -20.09 -4.14 -10.49
N LEU A 335 -19.95 -5.22 -11.25
CA LEU A 335 -19.45 -5.14 -12.62
C LEU A 335 -20.55 -4.61 -13.54
N PRO A 336 -20.21 -3.67 -14.45
CA PRO A 336 -21.17 -3.08 -15.37
C PRO A 336 -21.82 -4.06 -16.35
#